data_50346b59565bb9d770a6c1ed59470470
#
_entry.id   50346b59565bb9d770a6c1ed59470470
#
_cell.length_a   1.000
_cell.length_b   1.000
_cell.length_c   1.000
_cell.angle_alpha   90.00
_cell.angle_beta   90.00
_cell.angle_gamma   90.00
#
_symmetry.space_group_name_H-M   'P 1'
#
loop_
_entity.id
_entity.type
_entity.pdbx_description
1 polymer ?
#
loop_
_entity_poly.entity_id
_entity_poly.type
_entity_poly.pdbx_seq_one_letter_code
_entity_poly.pdbx_strand_id
1 'polypeptide(L)'
;MYRFCFLLFLFISLTIRGQAQRYYEVSTIDSAQVKVFAVDKPEDADLLVFFVYEAKDVTKVGYWMQVTTKKEANFFLIFVDDEKLANLKIMLVDAADQAVLKNESKKELLKMDELKK
;
A
#
# COMPACT_ATOMS: atom_id res chain seq x y z
N MET A 1 32.49 9.87 -18.68
CA MET A 1 32.91 9.75 -17.33
C MET A 1 31.88 10.26 -16.38
N TYR A 2 31.79 11.56 -16.13
CA TYR A 2 30.71 12.06 -15.27
C TYR A 2 29.33 11.83 -15.84
N ARG A 3 29.22 11.54 -17.11
CA ARG A 3 27.92 11.25 -17.72
C ARG A 3 27.26 10.02 -17.13
N PHE A 4 28.06 9.07 -16.70
CA PHE A 4 27.54 7.85 -16.11
C PHE A 4 26.81 8.11 -14.80
N CYS A 5 27.25 9.12 -14.07
CA CYS A 5 26.62 9.47 -12.80
C CYS A 5 25.20 9.96 -13.02
N PHE A 6 24.96 10.70 -14.10
CA PHE A 6 23.60 11.17 -14.41
C PHE A 6 22.65 10.04 -14.67
N LEU A 7 23.11 9.02 -15.38
CA LEU A 7 22.26 7.87 -15.66
C LEU A 7 21.89 7.14 -14.40
N LEU A 8 22.82 7.03 -13.47
CA LEU A 8 22.54 6.38 -12.21
C LEU A 8 21.49 7.13 -11.41
N PHE A 9 21.54 8.44 -11.41
CA PHE A 9 20.53 9.24 -10.73
C PHE A 9 19.13 9.01 -11.30
N LEU A 10 19.04 8.91 -12.60
CA LEU A 10 17.75 8.66 -13.25
C LEU A 10 17.16 7.33 -12.81
N PHE A 11 17.98 6.30 -12.71
CA PHE A 11 17.50 4.99 -12.25
C PHE A 11 16.99 5.06 -10.82
N ILE A 12 17.69 5.75 -9.97
CA ILE A 12 17.27 5.90 -8.58
C ILE A 12 15.91 6.57 -8.49
N SER A 13 15.70 7.62 -9.30
CA SER A 13 14.42 8.33 -9.32
C SER A 13 13.27 7.43 -9.75
N LEU A 14 13.51 6.56 -10.71
CA LEU A 14 12.48 5.65 -11.21
C LEU A 14 12.10 4.63 -10.14
N THR A 15 13.07 4.17 -9.35
CA THR A 15 12.78 3.17 -8.33
C THR A 15 11.82 3.69 -7.27
N ILE A 16 11.88 4.97 -6.95
CA ILE A 16 11.03 5.56 -5.92
C ILE A 16 9.56 5.46 -6.29
N ARG A 17 9.24 5.49 -7.57
CA ARG A 17 7.85 5.45 -8.02
C ARG A 17 7.13 4.16 -7.71
N GLY A 18 7.87 3.07 -7.48
CA GLY A 18 7.26 1.80 -7.16
C GLY A 18 6.64 1.74 -5.78
N GLN A 19 6.72 2.82 -4.99
CA GLN A 19 6.22 2.86 -3.63
C GLN A 19 4.80 3.41 -3.50
N ALA A 20 4.17 3.82 -4.60
CA ALA A 20 2.84 4.41 -4.56
C ALA A 20 1.81 3.37 -4.10
N GLN A 21 0.92 3.78 -3.19
CA GLN A 21 -0.10 2.90 -2.62
C GLN A 21 -1.44 3.63 -2.57
N ARG A 22 -2.05 3.77 -3.74
CA ARG A 22 -3.38 4.35 -3.86
C ARG A 22 -4.38 3.25 -4.07
N TYR A 23 -5.45 3.24 -3.28
CA TYR A 23 -6.41 2.15 -3.33
C TYR A 23 -7.80 2.64 -3.72
N TYR A 24 -8.52 1.77 -4.38
CA TYR A 24 -9.94 1.96 -4.67
C TYR A 24 -10.69 0.87 -3.92
N GLU A 25 -11.66 1.27 -3.11
CA GLU A 25 -12.44 0.32 -2.33
C GLU A 25 -13.56 -0.26 -3.20
N VAL A 26 -13.55 -1.58 -3.37
CA VAL A 26 -14.57 -2.26 -4.18
C VAL A 26 -15.68 -2.76 -3.27
N SER A 27 -16.82 -3.13 -3.88
CA SER A 27 -18.02 -3.51 -3.13
C SER A 27 -18.20 -5.00 -2.96
N THR A 28 -17.38 -5.82 -3.63
CA THR A 28 -17.49 -7.27 -3.52
C THR A 28 -16.12 -7.89 -3.27
N ILE A 29 -16.13 -9.02 -2.53
CA ILE A 29 -14.88 -9.71 -2.19
C ILE A 29 -14.16 -10.18 -3.45
N ASP A 30 -14.90 -10.67 -4.44
CA ASP A 30 -14.30 -11.21 -5.65
C ASP A 30 -13.56 -10.16 -6.47
N SER A 31 -13.94 -8.90 -6.32
CA SER A 31 -13.32 -7.80 -7.07
C SER A 31 -12.06 -7.26 -6.40
N ALA A 32 -11.78 -7.67 -5.18
CA ALA A 32 -10.67 -7.13 -4.40
C ALA A 32 -9.42 -7.97 -4.56
N GLN A 33 -8.29 -7.30 -4.77
CA GLN A 33 -6.99 -7.95 -4.75
C GLN A 33 -6.49 -8.11 -3.32
N VAL A 34 -6.85 -7.15 -2.45
CA VAL A 34 -6.45 -7.14 -1.05
C VAL A 34 -7.71 -7.11 -0.19
N LYS A 35 -7.85 -8.10 0.68
CA LYS A 35 -8.95 -8.20 1.61
C LYS A 35 -8.42 -7.87 2.99
N VAL A 36 -8.89 -6.77 3.55
CA VAL A 36 -8.27 -6.13 4.69
C VAL A 36 -9.14 -6.30 5.94
N PHE A 37 -8.54 -6.77 7.02
CA PHE A 37 -9.17 -6.82 8.32
C PHE A 37 -8.45 -5.86 9.26
N ALA A 38 -9.19 -4.93 9.88
CA ALA A 38 -8.61 -3.95 10.78
C ALA A 38 -8.47 -4.55 12.18
N VAL A 39 -7.28 -4.42 12.77
CA VAL A 39 -7.01 -4.88 14.13
C VAL A 39 -6.66 -3.66 14.98
N ASP A 40 -6.72 -3.83 16.32
CA ASP A 40 -6.48 -2.73 17.24
C ASP A 40 -5.18 -2.88 18.04
N LYS A 41 -4.37 -3.89 17.73
CA LYS A 41 -3.08 -4.10 18.38
C LYS A 41 -1.99 -4.25 17.32
N PRO A 42 -0.85 -3.56 17.50
CA PRO A 42 0.22 -3.66 16.51
C PRO A 42 0.78 -5.07 16.34
N GLU A 43 0.79 -5.87 17.42
CA GLU A 43 1.31 -7.23 17.33
C GLU A 43 0.44 -8.16 16.47
N ASP A 44 -0.82 -7.78 16.23
CA ASP A 44 -1.73 -8.56 15.41
C ASP A 44 -1.73 -8.11 13.95
N ALA A 45 -1.08 -7.00 13.65
CA ALA A 45 -1.13 -6.40 12.31
C ALA A 45 0.02 -6.90 11.43
N ASP A 46 -0.28 -7.08 10.14
CA ASP A 46 0.73 -7.29 9.12
C ASP A 46 1.37 -5.98 8.69
N LEU A 47 0.58 -4.90 8.72
CA LEU A 47 0.99 -3.59 8.24
C LEU A 47 0.36 -2.52 9.11
N LEU A 48 1.15 -1.55 9.52
CA LEU A 48 0.65 -0.35 10.19
C LEU A 48 0.46 0.72 9.12
N VAL A 49 -0.75 1.28 9.03
CA VAL A 49 -1.16 2.14 7.92
C VAL A 49 -1.43 3.54 8.41
N PHE A 50 -0.84 4.51 7.74
CA PHE A 50 -1.15 5.93 7.92
C PHE A 50 -1.82 6.44 6.64
N PHE A 51 -3.02 6.99 6.76
CA PHE A 51 -3.72 7.52 5.60
C PHE A 51 -3.18 8.88 5.22
N VAL A 52 -2.95 9.07 3.93
CA VAL A 52 -2.56 10.36 3.37
C VAL A 52 -3.62 10.80 2.37
N TYR A 53 -3.66 12.08 2.08
CA TYR A 53 -4.73 12.66 1.27
C TYR A 53 -4.24 13.32 -0.01
N GLU A 54 -2.94 13.35 -0.22
CA GLU A 54 -2.36 13.91 -1.43
C GLU A 54 -1.40 12.89 -2.05
N ALA A 55 -1.41 12.80 -3.38
CA ALA A 55 -0.59 11.82 -4.08
C ALA A 55 0.90 11.99 -3.78
N LYS A 56 1.34 13.21 -3.55
CA LYS A 56 2.76 13.48 -3.25
C LYS A 56 3.20 12.88 -1.93
N ASP A 57 2.27 12.56 -1.05
CA ASP A 57 2.57 12.01 0.27
C ASP A 57 2.62 10.49 0.28
N VAL A 58 2.28 9.84 -0.85
CA VAL A 58 2.32 8.38 -0.94
C VAL A 58 3.74 7.97 -1.29
N THR A 59 4.61 7.97 -0.28
CA THR A 59 6.05 7.84 -0.48
C THR A 59 6.66 6.57 0.08
N LYS A 60 5.90 5.79 0.84
CA LYS A 60 6.44 4.54 1.39
C LYS A 60 5.33 3.55 1.69
N VAL A 61 5.72 2.29 1.89
CA VAL A 61 4.79 1.22 2.27
C VAL A 61 4.12 1.61 3.58
N GLY A 62 2.79 1.49 3.61
CA GLY A 62 2.00 1.89 4.77
C GLY A 62 1.38 3.26 4.64
N TYR A 63 1.80 4.07 3.69
CA TYR A 63 1.14 5.35 3.39
C TYR A 63 0.09 5.08 2.32
N TRP A 64 -1.17 5.07 2.72
CA TRP A 64 -2.28 4.72 1.82
C TRP A 64 -3.14 5.94 1.52
N MET A 65 -3.50 6.07 0.26
CA MET A 65 -4.40 7.13 -0.18
C MET A 65 -5.59 6.49 -0.87
N GLN A 66 -6.79 6.86 -0.45
CA GLN A 66 -8.01 6.41 -1.11
C GLN A 66 -8.25 7.25 -2.35
N VAL A 67 -8.60 6.59 -3.45
CA VAL A 67 -8.99 7.28 -4.68
C VAL A 67 -10.43 6.93 -5.00
N THR A 68 -11.07 7.76 -5.82
CA THR A 68 -12.49 7.64 -6.12
C THR A 68 -12.77 6.96 -7.45
N THR A 69 -11.75 6.68 -8.24
CA THR A 69 -11.90 5.99 -9.52
C THR A 69 -10.89 4.86 -9.60
N LYS A 70 -11.31 3.79 -10.29
CA LYS A 70 -10.42 2.64 -10.49
C LYS A 70 -9.16 3.00 -11.26
N LYS A 71 -9.28 3.96 -12.16
CA LYS A 71 -8.17 4.36 -13.01
C LYS A 71 -7.00 4.93 -12.20
N GLU A 72 -7.31 5.62 -11.12
CA GLU A 72 -6.28 6.25 -10.29
C GLU A 72 -5.62 5.28 -9.32
N ALA A 73 -6.21 4.11 -9.11
CA ALA A 73 -5.76 3.19 -8.07
C ALA A 73 -4.58 2.34 -8.54
N ASN A 74 -3.73 1.99 -7.57
CA ASN A 74 -2.68 1.00 -7.77
C ASN A 74 -3.19 -0.39 -7.43
N PHE A 75 -4.19 -0.49 -6.56
CA PHE A 75 -4.76 -1.77 -6.16
C PHE A 75 -6.20 -1.59 -5.71
N PHE A 76 -6.93 -2.71 -5.70
CA PHE A 76 -8.33 -2.74 -5.29
C PHE A 76 -8.44 -3.49 -3.98
N LEU A 77 -9.12 -2.89 -3.00
CA LEU A 77 -9.28 -3.55 -1.70
C LEU A 77 -10.72 -3.53 -1.24
N ILE A 78 -11.00 -4.41 -0.28
CA ILE A 78 -12.26 -4.38 0.45
C ILE A 78 -11.93 -4.59 1.93
N PHE A 79 -12.65 -3.90 2.79
CA PHE A 79 -12.56 -4.13 4.23
C PHE A 79 -13.55 -5.22 4.60
N VAL A 80 -13.06 -6.27 5.26
CA VAL A 80 -13.90 -7.39 5.70
C VAL A 80 -14.04 -7.34 7.21
N ASP A 81 -15.16 -7.87 7.71
CA ASP A 81 -15.42 -7.91 9.15
C ASP A 81 -15.20 -9.30 9.74
N ASP A 82 -14.72 -10.23 8.94
CA ASP A 82 -14.35 -11.57 9.39
C ASP A 82 -12.87 -11.78 9.05
N GLU A 83 -12.07 -11.98 10.09
CA GLU A 83 -10.62 -12.16 9.93
C GLU A 83 -10.27 -13.29 8.98
N LYS A 84 -11.11 -14.32 8.93
CA LYS A 84 -10.86 -15.49 8.08
C LYS A 84 -10.91 -15.17 6.60
N LEU A 85 -11.60 -14.10 6.24
CA LEU A 85 -11.73 -13.68 4.83
C LEU A 85 -10.58 -12.79 4.39
N ALA A 86 -9.76 -12.31 5.32
CA ALA A 86 -8.72 -11.34 5.03
C ALA A 86 -7.44 -12.02 4.58
N ASN A 87 -6.73 -11.36 3.66
CA ASN A 87 -5.36 -11.75 3.36
C ASN A 87 -4.34 -10.71 3.84
N LEU A 88 -4.83 -9.63 4.48
CA LEU A 88 -3.95 -8.61 5.08
C LEU A 88 -4.63 -8.04 6.31
N LYS A 89 -3.92 -8.05 7.44
CA LYS A 89 -4.41 -7.41 8.68
C LYS A 89 -3.68 -6.10 8.86
N ILE A 90 -4.43 -5.02 9.08
CA ILE A 90 -3.83 -3.70 9.25
C ILE A 90 -4.28 -3.08 10.56
N MET A 91 -3.44 -2.19 11.07
CA MET A 91 -3.81 -1.30 12.15
C MET A 91 -3.58 0.13 11.68
N LEU A 92 -4.56 1.00 11.90
CA LEU A 92 -4.45 2.41 11.54
C LEU A 92 -3.65 3.13 12.62
N VAL A 93 -2.69 3.97 12.19
CA VAL A 93 -1.86 4.72 13.12
C VAL A 93 -2.09 6.22 12.92
N ASP A 94 -1.80 6.99 13.96
CA ASP A 94 -2.06 8.43 13.98
C ASP A 94 -0.86 9.26 13.53
N ALA A 95 0.30 8.66 13.46
CA ALA A 95 1.53 9.37 13.10
C ALA A 95 2.20 8.68 11.92
N ALA A 96 2.71 9.49 11.00
CA ALA A 96 3.31 8.97 9.77
C ALA A 96 4.52 8.06 10.04
N ASP A 97 5.30 8.40 11.06
CA ASP A 97 6.50 7.61 11.38
C ASP A 97 6.21 6.25 11.99
N GLN A 98 4.94 5.97 12.31
CA GLN A 98 4.53 4.67 12.82
C GLN A 98 4.15 3.68 11.73
N ALA A 99 3.95 4.15 10.50
CA ALA A 99 3.59 3.28 9.38
C ALA A 99 4.76 2.36 9.02
N VAL A 100 4.52 1.06 9.02
CA VAL A 100 5.58 0.09 8.76
C VAL A 100 4.99 -1.27 8.39
N LEU A 101 5.66 -1.98 7.48
CA LEU A 101 5.34 -3.37 7.17
C LEU A 101 5.95 -4.25 8.24
N LYS A 102 5.12 -4.96 8.99
CA LYS A 102 5.56 -5.81 10.08
C LYS A 102 5.75 -7.27 9.65
N ASN A 103 4.93 -7.73 8.73
CA ASN A 103 4.99 -9.11 8.27
C ASN A 103 5.53 -9.16 6.85
N GLU A 104 6.80 -9.50 6.71
CA GLU A 104 7.47 -9.52 5.41
C GLU A 104 6.84 -10.50 4.42
N SER A 105 6.16 -11.53 4.92
CA SER A 105 5.50 -12.48 4.02
C SER A 105 4.36 -11.84 3.23
N LYS A 106 3.88 -10.68 3.65
CA LYS A 106 2.82 -9.96 2.94
C LYS A 106 3.35 -8.97 1.91
N LYS A 107 4.65 -8.92 1.75
CA LYS A 107 5.28 -7.96 0.83
C LYS A 107 4.77 -8.10 -0.59
N GLU A 108 4.50 -9.32 -1.03
CA GLU A 108 4.01 -9.55 -2.39
C GLU A 108 2.64 -8.92 -2.62
N LEU A 109 1.78 -8.93 -1.61
CA LEU A 109 0.48 -8.28 -1.71
C LEU A 109 0.60 -6.78 -1.89
N LEU A 110 1.71 -6.20 -1.47
CA LEU A 110 1.91 -4.77 -1.46
C LEU A 110 2.69 -4.26 -2.67
N LYS A 111 2.95 -5.11 -3.64
CA LYS A 111 3.52 -4.70 -4.91
C LYS A 111 2.39 -4.23 -5.81
N MET A 112 1.92 -3.05 -5.54
CA MET A 112 0.64 -2.55 -6.05
C MET A 112 0.57 -2.48 -7.57
N ASP A 113 1.62 -2.03 -8.22
CA ASP A 113 1.62 -1.90 -9.67
C ASP A 113 1.48 -3.25 -10.37
N GLU A 114 2.03 -4.29 -9.77
CA GLU A 114 1.93 -5.63 -10.32
C GLU A 114 0.56 -6.22 -10.11
N LEU A 115 -0.07 -5.92 -8.98
CA LEU A 115 -1.39 -6.45 -8.67
C LEU A 115 -2.45 -5.94 -9.65
N LYS A 116 -2.28 -4.74 -10.13
CA LYS A 116 -3.25 -4.11 -11.01
C LYS A 116 -3.20 -4.65 -12.43
N LYS A 117 -2.10 -5.21 -12.80
CA LYS A 117 -1.94 -5.80 -14.13
C LYS A 117 -2.70 -7.11 -14.21
#